data_1b6796f8700a0efd497352dc56a03019
#
_entry.id   1b6796f8700a0efd497352dc56a03019
#
_cell.length_a   1.000
_cell.length_b   1.000
_cell.length_c   1.000
_cell.angle_alpha   90.00
_cell.angle_beta   90.00
_cell.angle_gamma   90.00
#
_symmetry.space_group_name_H-M   'P 1'
#
loop_
_entity.id
_entity.type
_entity.pdbx_description
1 polymer ?
#
loop_
_entity_poly.entity_id
_entity_poly.type
_entity_poly.pdbx_seq_one_letter_code
_entity_poly.pdbx_strand_id
1 'polypeptide(L)'
;LMVHLRSPEADDVTLDSSDENNEFLCTNQFKVSGVNQNIIPDIILFVNGLPLAGIECKSPYITNPMESGIDQLMRYANRRTPQDNEGAEKLFHYNQLMVSTHRDKARVGSITSRIEHF
;
A
#
# COMPACT_ATOMS: atom_id res chain seq x y z
N LEU A 1 -18.30 -9.40 -3.16
CA LEU A 1 -17.51 -8.31 -3.74
C LEU A 1 -16.30 -8.90 -4.47
N MET A 2 -16.19 -8.59 -5.74
CA MET A 2 -15.08 -9.08 -6.56
C MET A 2 -14.23 -7.91 -7.03
N VAL A 3 -12.94 -7.93 -6.67
CA VAL A 3 -11.98 -6.90 -7.06
C VAL A 3 -10.97 -7.52 -8.02
N HIS A 4 -10.78 -6.87 -9.15
CA HIS A 4 -9.78 -7.31 -10.12
C HIS A 4 -8.46 -6.60 -9.87
N LEU A 5 -7.38 -7.41 -9.81
CA LEU A 5 -6.03 -6.88 -9.74
C LEU A 5 -5.63 -6.37 -11.12
N ARG A 6 -5.05 -5.16 -11.18
CA ARG A 6 -4.63 -4.55 -12.45
C ARG A 6 -3.31 -3.81 -12.31
N SER A 7 -2.64 -3.63 -13.45
CA SER A 7 -1.45 -2.79 -13.55
C SER A 7 -1.83 -1.31 -13.65
N PRO A 8 -0.85 -0.39 -13.42
CA PRO A 8 -1.12 1.05 -13.52
C PRO A 8 -1.61 1.52 -14.89
N GLU A 9 -1.28 0.79 -15.95
CA GLU A 9 -1.69 1.13 -17.33
C GLU A 9 -3.04 0.53 -17.71
N ALA A 10 -3.62 -0.30 -16.86
CA ALA A 10 -4.91 -0.92 -17.17
C ALA A 10 -6.03 0.10 -17.08
N ASP A 11 -7.03 -0.10 -17.91
CA ASP A 11 -8.24 0.69 -17.87
C ASP A 11 -9.04 0.40 -16.61
N ASP A 12 -10.16 1.04 -16.50
CA ASP A 12 -11.06 0.96 -15.39
C ASP A 12 -11.36 -0.45 -14.89
N VAL A 13 -11.54 -0.59 -13.59
CA VAL A 13 -11.95 -1.84 -12.95
C VAL A 13 -13.36 -1.70 -12.41
N THR A 14 -14.22 -2.58 -12.88
CA THR A 14 -15.61 -2.63 -12.43
C THR A 14 -15.77 -3.66 -11.35
N LEU A 15 -16.46 -3.31 -10.29
CA LEU A 15 -16.79 -4.22 -9.23
C LEU A 15 -18.16 -4.86 -9.41
N ASP A 16 -18.44 -5.77 -8.50
CA ASP A 16 -19.73 -6.42 -8.39
C ASP A 16 -20.86 -5.38 -8.30
N SER A 17 -21.95 -5.68 -8.96
CA SER A 17 -23.14 -4.85 -9.06
C SER A 17 -23.84 -4.53 -7.74
N SER A 18 -23.46 -5.20 -6.65
CA SER A 18 -24.05 -4.93 -5.33
C SER A 18 -23.77 -3.53 -4.81
N ASP A 19 -22.81 -2.81 -5.42
CA ASP A 19 -22.40 -1.49 -4.96
C ASP A 19 -22.17 -0.55 -6.14
N GLU A 20 -23.24 -0.26 -6.87
CA GLU A 20 -23.21 0.48 -8.14
C GLU A 20 -22.63 1.88 -8.05
N ASN A 21 -22.71 2.54 -6.87
CA ASN A 21 -22.28 3.91 -6.68
C ASN A 21 -20.81 4.04 -6.25
N ASN A 22 -20.12 2.92 -6.04
CA ASN A 22 -18.73 2.94 -5.59
C ASN A 22 -17.84 2.22 -6.59
N GLU A 23 -16.68 2.81 -6.81
CA GLU A 23 -15.62 2.20 -7.61
C GLU A 23 -14.52 1.71 -6.66
N PHE A 24 -14.18 0.44 -6.79
CA PHE A 24 -13.07 -0.16 -6.04
C PHE A 24 -12.01 -0.60 -7.04
N LEU A 25 -10.77 -0.29 -6.75
CA LEU A 25 -9.65 -0.59 -7.61
C LEU A 25 -8.52 -1.21 -6.81
N CYS A 26 -8.00 -2.32 -7.29
CA CYS A 26 -6.80 -2.94 -6.72
C CYS A 26 -5.68 -2.85 -7.75
N THR A 27 -4.60 -2.17 -7.42
CA THR A 27 -3.44 -2.03 -8.32
C THR A 27 -2.28 -2.89 -7.84
N ASN A 28 -1.51 -3.37 -8.80
CA ASN A 28 -0.29 -4.13 -8.57
C ASN A 28 0.90 -3.33 -9.09
N GLN A 29 1.94 -3.15 -8.28
CA GLN A 29 3.16 -2.44 -8.65
C GLN A 29 2.88 -1.02 -9.16
N PHE A 30 2.09 -0.27 -8.39
CA PHE A 30 1.69 1.09 -8.74
C PHE A 30 2.85 2.07 -8.54
N LYS A 31 3.40 2.57 -9.63
CA LYS A 31 4.53 3.51 -9.56
C LYS A 31 4.07 4.92 -9.28
N VAL A 32 4.63 5.53 -8.24
CA VAL A 32 4.32 6.91 -7.83
C VAL A 32 5.61 7.70 -7.75
N SER A 33 5.60 8.89 -8.36
CA SER A 33 6.72 9.82 -8.28
C SER A 33 6.73 10.51 -6.92
N GLY A 34 7.83 10.38 -6.21
CA GLY A 34 8.09 11.10 -4.99
C GLY A 34 8.97 12.34 -5.23
N VAL A 35 9.31 13.04 -4.17
CA VAL A 35 10.15 14.25 -4.25
C VAL A 35 11.56 13.91 -4.74
N ASN A 36 12.18 12.90 -4.16
CA ASN A 36 13.57 12.52 -4.47
C ASN A 36 13.68 11.22 -5.24
N GLN A 37 12.71 10.32 -5.09
CA GLN A 37 12.71 9.03 -5.76
C GLN A 37 11.29 8.51 -5.94
N ASN A 38 11.14 7.58 -6.89
CA ASN A 38 9.87 6.92 -7.11
C ASN A 38 9.67 5.80 -6.09
N ILE A 39 8.42 5.53 -5.78
CA ILE A 39 8.03 4.35 -5.01
C ILE A 39 7.16 3.43 -5.86
N ILE A 40 7.22 2.13 -5.58
CA ILE A 40 6.42 1.12 -6.28
C ILE A 40 5.82 0.18 -5.23
N PRO A 41 4.73 0.59 -4.57
CA PRO A 41 4.04 -0.30 -3.63
C PRO A 41 3.52 -1.56 -4.32
N ASP A 42 3.58 -2.68 -3.64
CA ASP A 42 3.12 -3.95 -4.22
C ASP A 42 1.65 -3.92 -4.57
N ILE A 43 0.81 -3.53 -3.61
CA ILE A 43 -0.64 -3.46 -3.81
C ILE A 43 -1.17 -2.19 -3.16
N ILE A 44 -1.99 -1.45 -3.90
CA ILE A 44 -2.77 -0.32 -3.38
C ILE A 44 -4.25 -0.59 -3.65
N LEU A 45 -5.07 -0.40 -2.63
CA LEU A 45 -6.52 -0.49 -2.73
C LEU A 45 -7.11 0.92 -2.75
N PHE A 46 -7.83 1.23 -3.81
CA PHE A 46 -8.52 2.51 -3.99
C PHE A 46 -10.01 2.34 -3.84
N VAL A 47 -10.65 3.30 -3.18
CA VAL A 47 -12.11 3.42 -3.15
C VAL A 47 -12.45 4.81 -3.65
N ASN A 48 -13.18 4.88 -4.75
CA ASN A 48 -13.56 6.14 -5.40
C ASN A 48 -12.35 7.06 -5.68
N GLY A 49 -11.25 6.46 -6.11
CA GLY A 49 -10.01 7.19 -6.40
C GLY A 49 -9.14 7.51 -5.20
N LEU A 50 -9.57 7.19 -3.99
CA LEU A 50 -8.78 7.44 -2.77
C LEU A 50 -7.97 6.19 -2.39
N PRO A 51 -6.65 6.27 -2.25
CA PRO A 51 -5.80 5.15 -1.87
C PRO A 51 -5.93 4.88 -0.36
N LEU A 52 -6.81 3.96 0.00
CA LEU A 52 -7.14 3.70 1.41
C LEU A 52 -6.27 2.64 2.07
N ALA A 53 -5.68 1.72 1.32
CA ALA A 53 -4.83 0.68 1.89
C ALA A 53 -3.59 0.45 1.04
N GLY A 54 -2.45 0.30 1.70
CA GLY A 54 -1.20 -0.10 1.09
C GLY A 54 -0.74 -1.43 1.66
N ILE A 55 -0.37 -2.37 0.78
CA ILE A 55 0.05 -3.72 1.17
C ILE A 55 1.42 -4.00 0.59
N GLU A 56 2.33 -4.40 1.45
CA GLU A 56 3.67 -4.83 1.06
C GLU A 56 3.80 -6.33 1.30
N CYS A 57 4.19 -7.05 0.26
CA CYS A 57 4.33 -8.49 0.27
C CYS A 57 5.81 -8.86 0.28
N LYS A 58 6.24 -9.64 1.25
CA LYS A 58 7.64 -10.03 1.39
C LYS A 58 7.81 -11.54 1.27
N SER A 59 8.96 -11.93 0.70
CA SER A 59 9.36 -13.32 0.65
C SER A 59 9.61 -13.84 2.07
N PRO A 60 9.14 -15.04 2.40
CA PRO A 60 9.41 -15.63 3.71
C PRO A 60 10.88 -16.03 3.91
N TYR A 61 11.67 -15.99 2.84
CA TYR A 61 13.08 -16.42 2.87
C TYR A 61 14.06 -15.30 3.19
N ILE A 62 13.60 -14.05 3.29
CA ILE A 62 14.44 -12.93 3.72
C ILE A 62 14.45 -12.83 5.25
N THR A 63 15.46 -12.15 5.80
CA THR A 63 15.56 -11.91 7.23
C THR A 63 14.46 -10.92 7.67
N ASN A 64 13.71 -11.28 8.72
CA ASN A 64 12.63 -10.45 9.28
C ASN A 64 11.70 -9.88 8.22
N PRO A 65 10.99 -10.74 7.45
CA PRO A 65 10.18 -10.26 6.33
C PRO A 65 9.05 -9.32 6.77
N MET A 66 8.45 -9.54 7.92
CA MET A 66 7.36 -8.70 8.41
C MET A 66 7.84 -7.29 8.73
N GLU A 67 8.92 -7.18 9.48
CA GLU A 67 9.53 -5.90 9.85
C GLU A 67 10.08 -5.17 8.62
N SER A 68 10.65 -5.91 7.67
CA SER A 68 11.12 -5.35 6.40
C SER A 68 9.97 -4.72 5.62
N GLY A 69 8.81 -5.37 5.58
CA GLY A 69 7.63 -4.81 4.92
C GLY A 69 7.12 -3.55 5.60
N ILE A 70 7.07 -3.55 6.92
CA ILE A 70 6.65 -2.38 7.71
C ILE A 70 7.60 -1.20 7.47
N ASP A 71 8.91 -1.45 7.53
CA ASP A 71 9.91 -0.42 7.28
C ASP A 71 9.76 0.19 5.89
N GLN A 72 9.48 -0.64 4.89
CA GLN A 72 9.27 -0.18 3.52
C GLN A 72 8.00 0.67 3.38
N LEU A 73 6.91 0.30 4.04
CA LEU A 73 5.70 1.11 4.07
C LEU A 73 5.96 2.47 4.73
N MET A 74 6.69 2.48 5.83
CA MET A 74 7.07 3.72 6.50
C MET A 74 7.97 4.60 5.63
N ARG A 75 8.88 4.00 4.89
CA ARG A 75 9.71 4.72 3.92
C ARG A 75 8.85 5.37 2.83
N TYR A 76 7.90 4.64 2.28
CA TYR A 76 7.00 5.17 1.24
C TYR A 76 6.17 6.36 1.75
N ALA A 77 5.80 6.35 3.01
CA ALA A 77 5.00 7.40 3.63
C ALA A 77 5.85 8.53 4.26
N ASN A 78 7.18 8.50 4.09
CA ASN A 78 8.13 9.42 4.73
C ASN A 78 8.05 9.41 6.26
N ARG A 79 7.87 8.24 6.83
CA ARG A 79 7.72 8.06 8.28
C ARG A 79 8.83 7.23 8.92
N ARG A 80 9.82 6.84 8.14
CA ARG A 80 10.97 6.12 8.65
C ARG A 80 11.94 7.08 9.34
N THR A 81 12.65 6.61 10.35
CA THR A 81 13.66 7.39 11.08
C THR A 81 15.05 6.99 10.61
N PRO A 82 15.95 7.94 10.23
CA PRO A 82 15.66 9.39 10.13
C PRO A 82 14.67 9.69 9.01
N GLN A 83 13.87 10.73 9.21
CA GLN A 83 12.87 11.12 8.23
C GLN A 83 13.54 11.85 7.07
N ASP A 84 13.60 11.18 5.94
CA ASP A 84 14.03 11.75 4.67
C ASP A 84 12.87 11.72 3.69
N ASN A 85 12.94 12.55 2.66
CA ASN A 85 11.92 12.53 1.59
C ASN A 85 12.19 11.37 0.62
N GLU A 86 12.14 10.15 1.15
CA GLU A 86 12.41 8.92 0.39
C GLU A 86 11.19 8.40 -0.36
N GLY A 87 10.01 8.81 0.04
CA GLY A 87 8.75 8.27 -0.44
C GLY A 87 7.88 9.28 -1.16
N ALA A 88 6.61 8.96 -1.22
CA ALA A 88 5.57 9.79 -1.80
C ALA A 88 4.42 9.91 -0.81
N GLU A 89 4.59 10.74 0.21
CA GLU A 89 3.66 10.82 1.34
C GLU A 89 2.23 11.17 0.92
N LYS A 90 2.05 11.87 -0.21
CA LYS A 90 0.71 12.24 -0.69
C LYS A 90 -0.15 11.02 -1.01
N LEU A 91 0.46 9.91 -1.40
CA LEU A 91 -0.27 8.66 -1.63
C LEU A 91 -0.93 8.14 -0.35
N PHE A 92 -0.38 8.50 0.81
CA PHE A 92 -0.82 8.00 2.10
C PHE A 92 -1.65 8.98 2.91
N HIS A 93 -1.97 10.17 2.37
CA HIS A 93 -2.76 11.18 3.10
C HIS A 93 -4.15 10.67 3.52
N TYR A 94 -4.75 9.80 2.72
CA TYR A 94 -6.06 9.21 3.00
C TYR A 94 -5.97 7.75 3.44
N ASN A 95 -4.76 7.27 3.70
CA ASN A 95 -4.53 5.87 4.02
C ASN A 95 -5.16 5.50 5.37
N GLN A 96 -5.91 4.41 5.38
CA GLN A 96 -6.54 3.86 6.57
C GLN A 96 -5.79 2.65 7.09
N LEU A 97 -5.20 1.87 6.19
CA LEU A 97 -4.52 0.62 6.54
C LEU A 97 -3.20 0.48 5.80
N MET A 98 -2.18 0.11 6.54
CA MET A 98 -0.91 -0.37 6.00
C MET A 98 -0.73 -1.83 6.41
N VAL A 99 -0.46 -2.70 5.47
CA VAL A 99 -0.35 -4.14 5.72
C VAL A 99 1.00 -4.65 5.25
N SER A 100 1.74 -5.27 6.16
CA SER A 100 2.92 -6.07 5.81
C SER A 100 2.55 -7.53 5.89
N THR A 101 2.82 -8.28 4.84
CA THR A 101 2.45 -9.69 4.77
C THR A 101 3.56 -10.56 4.20
N HIS A 102 3.64 -11.78 4.70
CA HIS A 102 4.40 -12.86 4.10
C HIS A 102 3.71 -14.20 4.37
N ARG A 103 3.58 -15.04 3.35
CA ARG A 103 2.84 -16.30 3.43
C ARG A 103 1.42 -16.08 3.98
N ASP A 104 1.11 -16.77 5.08
CA ASP A 104 -0.17 -16.74 5.78
C ASP A 104 -0.23 -15.75 6.96
N LYS A 105 0.80 -14.90 7.09
CA LYS A 105 0.92 -13.94 8.20
C LYS A 105 0.79 -12.51 7.69
N ALA A 106 0.16 -11.67 8.48
CA ALA A 106 0.04 -10.25 8.19
C ALA A 106 0.07 -9.43 9.48
N ARG A 107 0.64 -8.24 9.39
CA ARG A 107 0.53 -7.20 10.42
C ARG A 107 -0.09 -5.97 9.81
N VAL A 108 -0.96 -5.33 10.56
CA VAL A 108 -1.75 -4.20 10.09
C VAL A 108 -1.52 -3.01 11.00
N GLY A 109 -1.26 -1.87 10.39
CA GLY A 109 -1.17 -0.59 11.07
C GLY A 109 -1.89 0.49 10.29
N SER A 110 -1.79 1.72 10.77
CA SER A 110 -2.29 2.91 10.09
C SER A 110 -1.14 3.85 9.75
N ILE A 111 -1.43 4.91 9.02
CA ILE A 111 -0.41 5.93 8.69
C ILE A 111 0.23 6.55 9.94
N THR A 112 -0.45 6.55 11.07
CA THR A 112 0.06 7.08 12.33
C THR A 112 0.73 6.04 13.22
N SER A 113 0.66 4.76 12.85
CA SER A 113 1.27 3.69 13.64
C SER A 113 2.79 3.75 13.61
N ARG A 114 3.41 3.37 14.72
CA ARG A 114 4.83 3.05 14.77
C ARG A 114 5.02 1.56 14.53
N ILE A 115 6.27 1.14 14.35
CA ILE A 115 6.59 -0.28 14.05
C ILE A 115 5.98 -1.22 15.10
N GLU A 116 6.06 -0.85 16.37
CA GLU A 116 5.55 -1.65 17.47
C GLU A 116 4.02 -1.74 17.54
N HIS A 117 3.33 -0.93 16.75
CA HIS A 117 1.85 -0.90 16.71
C HIS A 117 1.25 -1.70 15.56
N PHE A 118 2.10 -2.31 14.74
CA PHE A 118 1.65 -3.21 13.67
C PHE A 118 1.32 -4.61 14.18
#